data_1146a99ae54d2cb3150f1cc6564c028b
#
_entry.id   1146a99ae54d2cb3150f1cc6564c028b
#
_cell.length_a   1.000
_cell.length_b   1.000
_cell.length_c   1.000
_cell.angle_alpha   90.00
_cell.angle_beta   90.00
_cell.angle_gamma   90.00
#
_symmetry.space_group_name_H-M   'P 1'
#
loop_
_entity.id
_entity.type
_entity.pdbx_description
1 polymer ?
#
loop_
_entity_poly.entity_id
_entity_poly.type
_entity_poly.pdbx_seq_one_letter_code
_entity_poly.pdbx_strand_id
1 'polypeptide(L)'
;MLIDYRLSPENIFPAALEDAKIAYKWMLKNGPNGEKNFEKIFISGDSAGGGLSIATGLAIKDENEVLPNAIMPISPWVEMNPLSKSYEDNKDLDPFVSKDGIEWFASVYNPDENDRKNPYASPLYGDFTDFPPMLIQVGTREVLLDDSKKIAQKAKSDGCDVELEIWNDMIHIFQGFAPFLPEANKALKKIGLFISDK
;
A
#
# COMPACT_ATOMS: atom_id res chain seq x y z
N MET A 1 8.65 6.07 -11.66
CA MET A 1 9.92 5.72 -10.97
C MET A 1 9.67 4.52 -10.09
N LEU A 2 10.56 3.55 -10.07
CA LEU A 2 10.62 2.50 -9.06
C LEU A 2 11.71 2.87 -8.08
N ILE A 3 11.46 2.64 -6.78
CA ILE A 3 12.44 2.90 -5.73
C ILE A 3 13.02 1.60 -5.21
N ASP A 4 14.31 1.55 -5.02
CA ASP A 4 15.06 0.47 -4.35
C ASP A 4 15.32 0.92 -2.91
N TYR A 5 14.28 0.78 -2.06
CA TYR A 5 14.37 1.21 -0.67
C TYR A 5 15.09 0.18 0.19
N ARG A 6 15.70 0.64 1.26
CA ARG A 6 16.43 -0.20 2.23
C ARG A 6 15.52 -1.25 2.86
N LEU A 7 16.00 -2.49 2.91
CA LEU A 7 15.25 -3.66 3.37
C LEU A 7 15.70 -4.12 4.75
N SER A 8 14.75 -4.73 5.49
CA SER A 8 15.03 -5.47 6.72
C SER A 8 15.57 -6.87 6.38
N PRO A 9 16.39 -7.48 7.25
CA PRO A 9 16.71 -7.03 8.61
C PRO A 9 17.86 -6.02 8.73
N GLU A 10 18.61 -5.74 7.65
CA GLU A 10 19.75 -4.82 7.67
C GLU A 10 19.34 -3.39 8.01
N ASN A 11 18.14 -3.00 7.58
CA ASN A 11 17.58 -1.67 7.81
C ASN A 11 16.11 -1.80 8.25
N ILE A 12 15.91 -1.80 9.56
CA ILE A 12 14.56 -1.91 10.15
C ILE A 12 13.75 -0.62 9.96
N PHE A 13 12.46 -0.66 10.34
CA PHE A 13 11.61 0.53 10.42
C PHE A 13 12.32 1.64 11.23
N PRO A 14 12.31 2.92 10.75
CA PRO A 14 11.54 3.43 9.60
C PRO A 14 12.32 3.59 8.28
N ALA A 15 13.44 2.86 8.07
CA ALA A 15 14.36 3.11 6.94
C ALA A 15 13.66 3.13 5.56
N ALA A 16 12.78 2.16 5.26
CA ALA A 16 12.04 2.11 4.01
C ALA A 16 11.12 3.33 3.82
N LEU A 17 10.47 3.79 4.89
CA LEU A 17 9.63 4.99 4.88
C LEU A 17 10.45 6.25 4.60
N GLU A 18 11.63 6.39 5.21
CA GLU A 18 12.52 7.53 4.96
C GLU A 18 12.94 7.59 3.49
N ASP A 19 13.31 6.43 2.90
CA ASP A 19 13.69 6.35 1.50
C ASP A 19 12.51 6.69 0.58
N ALA A 20 11.31 6.20 0.87
CA ALA A 20 10.11 6.51 0.10
C ALA A 20 9.76 8.00 0.15
N LYS A 21 9.89 8.66 1.31
CA LYS A 21 9.71 10.11 1.47
C LYS A 21 10.76 10.91 0.69
N ILE A 22 12.02 10.52 0.76
CA ILE A 22 13.10 11.16 0.00
C ILE A 22 12.82 11.06 -1.51
N ALA A 23 12.46 9.87 -1.99
CA ALA A 23 12.12 9.62 -3.39
C ALA A 23 10.92 10.47 -3.84
N TYR A 24 9.88 10.56 -3.02
CA TYR A 24 8.70 11.40 -3.30
C TYR A 24 9.09 12.88 -3.39
N LYS A 25 9.81 13.41 -2.41
CA LYS A 25 10.28 14.81 -2.40
C LYS A 25 11.18 15.14 -3.59
N TRP A 26 11.99 14.19 -4.02
CA TRP A 26 12.79 14.33 -5.24
C TRP A 26 11.89 14.40 -6.48
N MET A 27 10.86 13.55 -6.57
CA MET A 27 9.90 13.53 -7.69
C MET A 27 9.13 14.84 -7.84
N LEU A 28 8.86 15.59 -6.76
CA LEU A 28 8.18 16.89 -6.85
C LEU A 28 8.94 17.90 -7.72
N LYS A 29 10.25 17.76 -7.88
CA LYS A 29 11.13 18.69 -8.58
C LYS A 29 11.84 18.09 -9.81
N ASN A 30 11.67 16.77 -10.05
CA ASN A 30 12.44 16.07 -11.05
C ASN A 30 11.57 15.14 -11.89
N GLY A 31 11.64 15.27 -13.19
CA GLY A 31 10.98 14.39 -14.17
C GLY A 31 11.95 13.47 -14.89
N PRO A 32 11.43 12.59 -15.79
CA PRO A 32 12.25 11.68 -16.58
C PRO A 32 13.31 12.38 -17.44
N ASN A 33 13.08 13.66 -17.76
CA ASN A 33 13.93 14.46 -18.63
C ASN A 33 14.68 15.60 -17.89
N GLY A 34 14.83 15.49 -16.56
CA GLY A 34 15.52 16.46 -15.74
C GLY A 34 14.58 17.26 -14.80
N GLU A 35 15.08 18.40 -14.30
CA GLU A 35 14.32 19.26 -13.38
C GLU A 35 13.03 19.76 -14.03
N LYS A 36 11.90 19.39 -13.46
CA LYS A 36 10.58 19.80 -13.88
C LYS A 36 9.58 19.58 -12.74
N ASN A 37 8.77 20.58 -12.45
CA ASN A 37 7.62 20.39 -11.55
C ASN A 37 6.56 19.53 -12.26
N PHE A 38 6.05 18.54 -11.56
CA PHE A 38 4.93 17.74 -12.05
C PHE A 38 3.61 18.42 -11.73
N GLU A 39 2.65 18.30 -12.65
CA GLU A 39 1.27 18.73 -12.41
C GLU A 39 0.52 17.69 -11.57
N LYS A 40 0.85 16.39 -11.76
CA LYS A 40 0.23 15.28 -11.03
C LYS A 40 1.27 14.23 -10.66
N ILE A 41 1.22 13.78 -9.40
CA ILE A 41 2.05 12.71 -8.86
C ILE A 41 1.15 11.69 -8.18
N PHE A 42 1.44 10.42 -8.42
CA PHE A 42 0.73 9.28 -7.87
C PHE A 42 1.71 8.34 -7.17
N ILE A 43 1.26 7.70 -6.09
CA ILE A 43 2.02 6.68 -5.39
C ILE A 43 1.29 5.34 -5.54
N SER A 44 2.02 4.28 -5.84
CA SER A 44 1.50 2.92 -5.89
C SER A 44 2.53 1.94 -5.35
N GLY A 45 2.05 0.83 -4.83
CA GLY A 45 2.86 -0.28 -4.37
C GLY A 45 2.01 -1.51 -4.13
N ASP A 46 2.64 -2.67 -4.09
CA ASP A 46 1.99 -3.95 -3.86
C ASP A 46 2.44 -4.55 -2.52
N SER A 47 1.56 -5.27 -1.85
CA SER A 47 1.87 -6.00 -0.59
C SER A 47 2.44 -5.08 0.48
N ALA A 48 3.67 -5.33 0.95
CA ALA A 48 4.41 -4.44 1.84
C ALA A 48 4.60 -3.04 1.23
N GLY A 49 4.85 -2.95 -0.10
CA GLY A 49 4.90 -1.69 -0.83
C GLY A 49 3.56 -0.97 -0.87
N GLY A 50 2.45 -1.69 -0.86
CA GLY A 50 1.09 -1.14 -0.73
C GLY A 50 0.89 -0.47 0.64
N GLY A 51 1.31 -1.12 1.71
CA GLY A 51 1.35 -0.55 3.05
C GLY A 51 2.29 0.67 3.13
N LEU A 52 3.50 0.55 2.56
CA LEU A 52 4.48 1.64 2.51
C LEU A 52 3.96 2.86 1.72
N SER A 53 3.19 2.64 0.65
CA SER A 53 2.59 3.73 -0.15
C SER A 53 1.61 4.57 0.68
N ILE A 54 0.78 3.91 1.50
CA ILE A 54 -0.15 4.57 2.41
C ILE A 54 0.62 5.28 3.55
N ALA A 55 1.57 4.58 4.18
CA ALA A 55 2.42 5.14 5.24
C ALA A 55 3.18 6.39 4.78
N THR A 56 3.68 6.36 3.54
CA THR A 56 4.33 7.52 2.91
C THR A 56 3.36 8.70 2.78
N GLY A 57 2.14 8.44 2.31
CA GLY A 57 1.10 9.47 2.23
C GLY A 57 0.76 10.10 3.59
N LEU A 58 0.63 9.26 4.65
CA LEU A 58 0.39 9.72 6.02
C LEU A 58 1.54 10.60 6.52
N ALA A 59 2.78 10.16 6.35
CA ALA A 59 3.94 10.91 6.79
C ALA A 59 4.09 12.26 6.07
N ILE A 60 3.83 12.30 4.76
CA ILE A 60 3.84 13.53 3.95
C ILE A 60 2.74 14.50 4.42
N LYS A 61 1.54 13.97 4.72
CA LYS A 61 0.42 14.76 5.26
C LYS A 61 0.80 15.39 6.60
N ASP A 62 1.34 14.60 7.53
CA ASP A 62 1.70 15.06 8.86
C ASP A 62 2.88 16.07 8.85
N GLU A 63 3.73 15.99 7.83
CA GLU A 63 4.78 16.98 7.56
C GLU A 63 4.27 18.26 6.88
N ASN A 64 2.97 18.35 6.54
CA ASN A 64 2.35 19.46 5.79
C ASN A 64 3.02 19.71 4.44
N GLU A 65 3.48 18.66 3.78
CA GLU A 65 4.08 18.71 2.46
C GLU A 65 3.01 18.57 1.35
N VAL A 66 3.40 18.79 0.10
CA VAL A 66 2.51 18.59 -1.06
C VAL A 66 2.09 17.13 -1.14
N LEU A 67 0.79 16.87 -1.08
CA LEU A 67 0.24 15.52 -1.16
C LEU A 67 0.22 14.98 -2.60
N PRO A 68 0.31 13.66 -2.79
CA PRO A 68 0.07 13.04 -4.10
C PRO A 68 -1.39 13.22 -4.53
N ASN A 69 -1.64 13.20 -5.84
CA ASN A 69 -2.99 13.31 -6.39
C ASN A 69 -3.87 12.11 -6.07
N ALA A 70 -3.27 10.92 -5.95
CA ALA A 70 -3.90 9.70 -5.45
C ALA A 70 -2.87 8.64 -5.07
N ILE A 71 -3.34 7.61 -4.31
CA ILE A 71 -2.54 6.46 -3.91
C ILE A 71 -3.28 5.19 -4.35
N MET A 72 -2.56 4.26 -5.02
CA MET A 72 -3.13 3.03 -5.53
C MET A 72 -2.42 1.81 -4.91
N PRO A 73 -2.77 1.42 -3.69
CA PRO A 73 -2.22 0.23 -3.05
C PRO A 73 -2.84 -1.06 -3.61
N ILE A 74 -2.00 -2.03 -3.94
CA ILE A 74 -2.39 -3.35 -4.45
C ILE A 74 -2.15 -4.37 -3.35
N SER A 75 -3.18 -5.10 -2.93
CA SER A 75 -3.08 -6.13 -1.88
C SER A 75 -2.29 -5.65 -0.65
N PRO A 76 -2.58 -4.46 -0.08
CA PRO A 76 -1.71 -3.82 0.88
C PRO A 76 -1.65 -4.57 2.23
N TRP A 77 -0.44 -4.74 2.77
CA TRP A 77 -0.22 -5.12 4.15
C TRP A 77 -0.23 -3.87 5.04
N VAL A 78 -1.26 -3.74 5.89
CA VAL A 78 -1.53 -2.49 6.61
C VAL A 78 -1.53 -2.62 8.12
N GLU A 79 -1.38 -3.83 8.64
CA GLU A 79 -1.34 -4.11 10.07
C GLU A 79 -0.24 -5.13 10.40
N MET A 80 0.72 -4.74 11.26
CA MET A 80 1.83 -5.62 11.65
C MET A 80 1.38 -6.86 12.41
N ASN A 81 0.23 -6.79 13.13
CA ASN A 81 -0.32 -7.90 13.86
C ASN A 81 -1.44 -8.58 13.03
N PRO A 82 -1.29 -9.83 12.58
CA PRO A 82 -2.25 -10.50 11.69
C PRO A 82 -3.47 -11.02 12.48
N LEU A 83 -4.35 -10.10 12.90
CA LEU A 83 -5.54 -10.40 13.70
C LEU A 83 -6.81 -10.57 12.86
N SER A 84 -6.74 -10.33 11.55
CA SER A 84 -7.89 -10.44 10.65
C SER A 84 -8.29 -11.90 10.41
N LYS A 85 -9.59 -12.12 10.18
CA LYS A 85 -10.15 -13.47 9.97
C LYS A 85 -9.66 -14.10 8.68
N SER A 86 -9.42 -13.31 7.64
CA SER A 86 -8.91 -13.79 6.35
C SER A 86 -7.56 -14.53 6.46
N TYR A 87 -6.74 -14.27 7.49
CA TYR A 87 -5.52 -15.04 7.73
C TYR A 87 -5.77 -16.52 8.01
N GLU A 88 -6.91 -16.85 8.61
CA GLU A 88 -7.32 -18.25 8.87
C GLU A 88 -8.21 -18.79 7.72
N ASP A 89 -9.17 -17.99 7.25
CA ASP A 89 -10.15 -18.43 6.24
C ASP A 89 -9.47 -18.71 4.88
N ASN A 90 -8.43 -17.96 4.51
CA ASN A 90 -7.76 -18.05 3.22
C ASN A 90 -6.37 -18.71 3.27
N LYS A 91 -5.96 -19.29 4.41
CA LYS A 91 -4.62 -19.86 4.60
C LYS A 91 -4.24 -20.95 3.59
N ASP A 92 -5.22 -21.72 3.12
CA ASP A 92 -5.03 -22.78 2.12
C ASP A 92 -5.34 -22.29 0.69
N LEU A 93 -5.77 -21.04 0.52
CA LEU A 93 -6.15 -20.44 -0.75
C LEU A 93 -5.10 -19.46 -1.27
N ASP A 94 -4.33 -18.84 -0.38
CA ASP A 94 -3.26 -17.91 -0.72
C ASP A 94 -1.93 -18.68 -0.92
N PRO A 95 -1.40 -18.77 -2.15
CA PRO A 95 -0.18 -19.52 -2.41
C PRO A 95 1.10 -18.74 -2.09
N PHE A 96 1.01 -17.44 -1.78
CA PHE A 96 2.16 -16.56 -1.62
C PHE A 96 2.37 -16.06 -0.20
N VAL A 97 1.28 -15.83 0.54
CA VAL A 97 1.33 -15.19 1.86
C VAL A 97 0.68 -16.09 2.90
N SER A 98 1.32 -16.20 4.06
CA SER A 98 0.80 -16.93 5.21
C SER A 98 0.84 -16.06 6.46
N LYS A 99 0.03 -16.42 7.47
CA LYS A 99 0.03 -15.75 8.77
C LYS A 99 1.42 -15.77 9.42
N ASP A 100 2.05 -16.94 9.48
CA ASP A 100 3.38 -17.12 10.07
C ASP A 100 4.43 -16.28 9.33
N GLY A 101 4.32 -16.20 8.00
CA GLY A 101 5.16 -15.34 7.17
C GLY A 101 5.00 -13.85 7.53
N ILE A 102 3.77 -13.38 7.70
CA ILE A 102 3.48 -12.00 8.10
C ILE A 102 4.02 -11.71 9.52
N GLU A 103 3.83 -12.63 10.47
CA GLU A 103 4.38 -12.49 11.84
C GLU A 103 5.91 -12.39 11.81
N TRP A 104 6.56 -13.23 10.99
CA TRP A 104 8.00 -13.18 10.81
C TRP A 104 8.45 -11.85 10.17
N PHE A 105 7.81 -11.42 9.07
CA PHE A 105 8.12 -10.13 8.43
C PHE A 105 7.92 -8.95 9.40
N ALA A 106 6.85 -8.95 10.19
CA ALA A 106 6.62 -7.93 11.20
C ALA A 106 7.75 -7.89 12.24
N SER A 107 8.22 -9.08 12.68
CA SER A 107 9.30 -9.19 13.69
C SER A 107 10.65 -8.66 13.20
N VAL A 108 10.94 -8.79 11.91
CA VAL A 108 12.20 -8.28 11.32
C VAL A 108 12.08 -6.83 10.83
N TYR A 109 10.88 -6.38 10.45
CA TYR A 109 10.66 -5.02 9.98
C TYR A 109 10.55 -4.03 11.15
N ASN A 110 9.70 -4.33 12.14
CA ASN A 110 9.57 -3.55 13.37
C ASN A 110 9.63 -4.49 14.59
N PRO A 111 10.83 -4.75 15.13
CA PRO A 111 11.03 -5.67 16.24
C PRO A 111 10.46 -5.17 17.58
N ASP A 112 10.23 -3.86 17.73
CA ASP A 112 9.55 -3.33 18.92
C ASP A 112 8.03 -3.56 18.79
N GLU A 113 7.53 -4.57 19.50
CA GLU A 113 6.11 -4.90 19.49
C GLU A 113 5.21 -3.75 20.01
N ASN A 114 5.73 -2.89 20.87
CA ASN A 114 4.97 -1.74 21.39
C ASN A 114 4.78 -0.66 20.31
N ASP A 115 5.68 -0.61 19.32
CA ASP A 115 5.63 0.34 18.21
C ASP A 115 4.89 -0.21 16.98
N ARG A 116 4.42 -1.46 17.00
CA ARG A 116 3.71 -2.07 15.86
C ARG A 116 2.38 -1.39 15.49
N LYS A 117 1.81 -0.57 16.39
CA LYS A 117 0.63 0.26 16.10
C LYS A 117 0.98 1.68 15.65
N ASN A 118 2.25 1.97 15.46
CA ASN A 118 2.67 3.21 14.83
C ASN A 118 2.06 3.31 13.43
N PRO A 119 1.33 4.40 13.09
CA PRO A 119 0.64 4.52 11.80
C PRO A 119 1.58 4.49 10.59
N TYR A 120 2.85 4.71 10.80
CA TYR A 120 3.85 4.62 9.74
C TYR A 120 4.38 3.20 9.54
N ALA A 121 4.22 2.31 10.53
CA ALA A 121 4.49 0.87 10.39
C ALA A 121 3.20 0.09 10.05
N SER A 122 2.09 0.45 10.67
CA SER A 122 0.75 -0.12 10.46
C SER A 122 -0.24 0.98 10.04
N PRO A 123 -0.37 1.29 8.76
CA PRO A 123 -1.22 2.37 8.27
C PRO A 123 -2.69 2.29 8.68
N LEU A 124 -3.17 1.11 9.07
CA LEU A 124 -4.51 0.92 9.60
C LEU A 124 -4.83 1.83 10.79
N TYR A 125 -3.82 2.26 11.56
CA TYR A 125 -3.98 3.15 12.72
C TYR A 125 -3.80 4.64 12.39
N GLY A 126 -3.66 4.98 11.10
CA GLY A 126 -3.50 6.36 10.65
C GLY A 126 -4.78 7.20 10.72
N ASP A 127 -4.61 8.50 10.62
CA ASP A 127 -5.69 9.47 10.40
C ASP A 127 -5.78 9.85 8.92
N PHE A 128 -6.92 9.54 8.29
CA PHE A 128 -7.15 9.77 6.86
C PHE A 128 -7.97 11.04 6.57
N THR A 129 -8.13 11.93 7.55
CA THR A 129 -8.72 13.25 7.32
C THR A 129 -7.87 14.02 6.32
N ASP A 130 -8.49 14.58 5.29
CA ASP A 130 -7.81 15.29 4.19
C ASP A 130 -6.73 14.47 3.45
N PHE A 131 -6.87 13.14 3.47
CA PHE A 131 -5.96 12.22 2.79
C PHE A 131 -6.28 12.12 1.28
N PRO A 132 -5.26 11.90 0.42
CA PRO A 132 -5.46 11.74 -1.01
C PRO A 132 -6.44 10.61 -1.36
N PRO A 133 -7.20 10.72 -2.47
CA PRO A 133 -8.04 9.63 -2.96
C PRO A 133 -7.27 8.33 -3.11
N MET A 134 -7.92 7.18 -2.81
CA MET A 134 -7.31 5.86 -2.94
C MET A 134 -8.13 4.92 -3.84
N LEU A 135 -7.42 4.14 -4.67
CA LEU A 135 -7.96 2.95 -5.31
C LEU A 135 -7.23 1.73 -4.76
N ILE A 136 -7.93 0.88 -4.00
CA ILE A 136 -7.39 -0.33 -3.40
C ILE A 136 -7.88 -1.53 -4.19
N GLN A 137 -6.97 -2.42 -4.62
CA GLN A 137 -7.32 -3.68 -5.27
C GLN A 137 -6.84 -4.87 -4.47
N VAL A 138 -7.67 -5.92 -4.34
CA VAL A 138 -7.36 -7.14 -3.58
C VAL A 138 -8.13 -8.33 -4.15
N GLY A 139 -7.54 -9.53 -4.09
CA GLY A 139 -8.21 -10.78 -4.47
C GLY A 139 -8.97 -11.44 -3.32
N THR A 140 -10.03 -12.21 -3.63
CA THR A 140 -10.80 -12.91 -2.59
C THR A 140 -10.07 -14.09 -1.96
N ARG A 141 -9.00 -14.60 -2.57
CA ARG A 141 -8.22 -15.73 -2.06
C ARG A 141 -7.03 -15.30 -1.18
N GLU A 142 -6.85 -14.00 -0.96
CA GLU A 142 -5.71 -13.48 -0.21
C GLU A 142 -5.94 -13.51 1.30
N VAL A 143 -4.90 -13.83 2.06
CA VAL A 143 -4.90 -13.65 3.53
C VAL A 143 -5.00 -12.17 3.92
N LEU A 144 -4.54 -11.24 3.06
CA LEU A 144 -4.62 -9.78 3.24
C LEU A 144 -5.97 -9.17 2.79
N LEU A 145 -6.99 -10.00 2.48
CA LEU A 145 -8.31 -9.51 2.06
C LEU A 145 -8.94 -8.58 3.11
N ASP A 146 -8.90 -8.97 4.37
CA ASP A 146 -9.51 -8.17 5.42
C ASP A 146 -8.67 -6.94 5.80
N ASP A 147 -7.35 -6.98 5.58
CA ASP A 147 -6.48 -5.80 5.70
C ASP A 147 -6.95 -4.71 4.74
N SER A 148 -7.16 -5.08 3.47
CA SER A 148 -7.67 -4.18 2.43
C SER A 148 -9.07 -3.63 2.74
N LYS A 149 -9.96 -4.48 3.28
CA LYS A 149 -11.31 -4.05 3.70
C LYS A 149 -11.26 -3.09 4.89
N LYS A 150 -10.46 -3.40 5.91
CA LYS A 150 -10.32 -2.58 7.11
C LYS A 150 -9.77 -1.20 6.80
N ILE A 151 -8.68 -1.11 6.00
CA ILE A 151 -8.08 0.18 5.64
C ILE A 151 -9.04 1.02 4.81
N ALA A 152 -9.77 0.41 3.86
CA ALA A 152 -10.77 1.09 3.06
C ALA A 152 -11.92 1.63 3.94
N GLN A 153 -12.40 0.83 4.90
CA GLN A 153 -13.44 1.26 5.83
C GLN A 153 -12.95 2.39 6.74
N LYS A 154 -11.74 2.26 7.30
CA LYS A 154 -11.14 3.29 8.17
C LYS A 154 -11.00 4.61 7.43
N ALA A 155 -10.39 4.60 6.24
CA ALA A 155 -10.18 5.81 5.46
C ALA A 155 -11.50 6.47 5.04
N LYS A 156 -12.51 5.68 4.63
CA LYS A 156 -13.87 6.20 4.37
C LYS A 156 -14.51 6.85 5.59
N SER A 157 -14.34 6.23 6.78
CA SER A 157 -14.89 6.80 8.02
C SER A 157 -14.26 8.13 8.39
N ASP A 158 -13.02 8.36 7.98
CA ASP A 158 -12.30 9.62 8.18
C ASP A 158 -12.57 10.66 7.07
N GLY A 159 -13.43 10.32 6.09
CA GLY A 159 -13.82 11.23 5.01
C GLY A 159 -12.96 11.13 3.73
N CYS A 160 -12.02 10.22 3.65
CA CYS A 160 -11.22 10.00 2.45
C CYS A 160 -12.06 9.38 1.31
N ASP A 161 -11.83 9.84 0.06
CA ASP A 161 -12.40 9.23 -1.14
C ASP A 161 -11.68 7.90 -1.44
N VAL A 162 -12.36 6.77 -1.21
CA VAL A 162 -11.78 5.43 -1.39
C VAL A 162 -12.64 4.56 -2.27
N GLU A 163 -12.07 4.04 -3.34
CA GLU A 163 -12.58 2.94 -4.13
C GLU A 163 -11.89 1.63 -3.72
N LEU A 164 -12.66 0.63 -3.30
CA LEU A 164 -12.18 -0.72 -2.99
C LEU A 164 -12.70 -1.69 -4.05
N GLU A 165 -11.78 -2.32 -4.78
CA GLU A 165 -12.07 -3.36 -5.75
C GLU A 165 -11.66 -4.74 -5.22
N ILE A 166 -12.64 -5.60 -4.97
CA ILE A 166 -12.43 -6.99 -4.56
C ILE A 166 -12.61 -7.89 -5.78
N TRP A 167 -11.54 -8.58 -6.17
CA TRP A 167 -11.51 -9.42 -7.37
C TRP A 167 -11.74 -10.88 -7.03
N ASN A 168 -12.85 -11.44 -7.56
CA ASN A 168 -13.24 -12.81 -7.26
C ASN A 168 -12.23 -13.82 -7.77
N ASP A 169 -11.91 -14.83 -6.95
CA ASP A 169 -10.96 -15.91 -7.22
C ASP A 169 -9.52 -15.48 -7.52
N MET A 170 -9.18 -14.22 -7.31
CA MET A 170 -7.83 -13.74 -7.52
C MET A 170 -6.98 -13.94 -6.26
N ILE A 171 -5.70 -14.24 -6.50
CA ILE A 171 -4.65 -14.45 -5.51
C ILE A 171 -3.84 -13.17 -5.29
N HIS A 172 -2.94 -13.19 -4.32
CA HIS A 172 -2.09 -12.06 -3.96
C HIS A 172 -1.32 -11.48 -5.15
N ILE A 173 -1.41 -10.15 -5.33
CA ILE A 173 -0.76 -9.38 -6.42
C ILE A 173 -1.01 -9.99 -7.82
N PHE A 174 -2.22 -10.51 -8.09
CA PHE A 174 -2.56 -11.13 -9.38
C PHE A 174 -2.29 -10.22 -10.59
N GLN A 175 -2.21 -8.92 -10.41
CA GLN A 175 -1.86 -7.93 -11.44
C GLN A 175 -0.50 -8.21 -12.09
N GLY A 176 0.43 -8.83 -11.34
CA GLY A 176 1.74 -9.26 -11.85
C GLY A 176 1.69 -10.33 -12.95
N PHE A 177 0.53 -10.97 -13.14
CA PHE A 177 0.34 -11.95 -14.23
C PHE A 177 -0.11 -11.34 -15.57
N ALA A 178 -0.16 -10.01 -15.68
CA ALA A 178 -0.34 -9.38 -16.97
C ALA A 178 0.88 -9.66 -17.89
N PRO A 179 0.70 -9.84 -19.21
CA PRO A 179 -0.58 -9.76 -19.96
C PRO A 179 -1.35 -11.08 -20.05
N PHE A 180 -0.89 -12.14 -19.36
CA PHE A 180 -1.41 -13.51 -19.53
C PHE A 180 -2.76 -13.74 -18.86
N LEU A 181 -3.05 -13.05 -17.74
CA LEU A 181 -4.31 -13.16 -17.00
C LEU A 181 -5.26 -12.02 -17.40
N PRO A 182 -6.46 -12.32 -17.96
CA PRO A 182 -7.43 -11.29 -18.35
C PRO A 182 -7.85 -10.37 -17.20
N GLU A 183 -8.00 -10.91 -15.99
CA GLU A 183 -8.35 -10.16 -14.78
C GLU A 183 -7.26 -9.16 -14.41
N ALA A 184 -5.99 -9.55 -14.53
CA ALA A 184 -4.86 -8.66 -14.30
C ALA A 184 -4.87 -7.47 -15.27
N ASN A 185 -5.11 -7.73 -16.57
CA ASN A 185 -5.23 -6.67 -17.58
C ASN A 185 -6.38 -5.70 -17.28
N LYS A 186 -7.53 -6.22 -16.82
CA LYS A 186 -8.68 -5.40 -16.42
C LYS A 186 -8.36 -4.54 -15.20
N ALA A 187 -7.71 -5.13 -14.18
CA ALA A 187 -7.32 -4.43 -12.97
C ALA A 187 -6.35 -3.28 -13.25
N LEU A 188 -5.30 -3.53 -14.06
CA LEU A 188 -4.36 -2.49 -14.47
C LEU A 188 -5.03 -1.39 -15.30
N LYS A 189 -5.98 -1.76 -16.19
CA LYS A 189 -6.76 -0.76 -16.93
C LYS A 189 -7.58 0.14 -16.01
N LYS A 190 -8.16 -0.40 -14.93
CA LYS A 190 -8.92 0.39 -13.95
C LYS A 190 -8.01 1.36 -13.20
N ILE A 191 -6.80 0.94 -12.81
CA ILE A 191 -5.78 1.86 -12.25
C ILE A 191 -5.50 3.00 -13.24
N GLY A 192 -5.30 2.69 -14.54
CA GLY A 192 -5.07 3.70 -15.56
C GLY A 192 -6.23 4.69 -15.72
N LEU A 193 -7.48 4.22 -15.67
CA LEU A 193 -8.66 5.08 -15.70
C LEU A 193 -8.75 5.96 -14.45
N PHE A 194 -8.53 5.39 -13.26
CA PHE A 194 -8.52 6.14 -12.01
C PHE A 194 -7.48 7.27 -12.02
N ILE A 195 -6.28 7.00 -12.52
CA ILE A 195 -5.22 8.02 -12.69
C ILE A 195 -5.69 9.14 -13.64
N SER A 196 -6.38 8.79 -14.72
CA SER A 196 -6.85 9.76 -15.71
C SER A 196 -7.92 10.71 -15.17
N ASP A 197 -8.70 10.25 -14.20
CA ASP A 197 -9.81 11.00 -13.58
C ASP A 197 -9.35 11.93 -12.44
N LYS A 198 -8.14 11.75 -11.90
CA LYS A 198 -7.54 12.56 -10.82
C LYS A 198 -6.53 13.55 -11.37
#